data_63675ca2b08fa5d91271806a6fe53edb
#
_entry.id   63675ca2b08fa5d91271806a6fe53edb
#
_cell.length_a   1.000
_cell.length_b   1.000
_cell.length_c   1.000
_cell.angle_alpha   90.00
_cell.angle_beta   90.00
_cell.angle_gamma   90.00
#
_symmetry.space_group_name_H-M   'P 1'
#
loop_
_entity.id
_entity.type
_entity.pdbx_description
1 polymer ?
#
loop_
_entity_poly.entity_id
_entity_poly.type
_entity_poly.pdbx_seq_one_letter_code
_entity_poly.pdbx_strand_id
1 'polypeptide(L)'
;MYTVHIVGASHGRRIGDAFKTLEGYGTQFQVSFNCIGGKKFEELYWPNLKNIEEKDLLIIVPFGNDLVERKYVFKNKGIIHLKHFVPRDNKHFDRLFQLLAAKISKINCNVRILTNFYRHFCCRIHDHEGWLSYQNEVNRKIFSRFHTSGKIQVVDHRSLLPLNFKKAKDTKKYRALQTDSVHFADYTVLAEKILQTLSRSSARTGDHMRSADRPGEDKK
;
A
#
# COMPACT_ATOMS: atom_id res chain seq x y z
N MET A 1 -17.86 9.21 13.91
CA MET A 1 -17.13 7.96 13.63
C MET A 1 -16.94 7.87 12.11
N TYR A 2 -15.79 7.43 11.62
CA TYR A 2 -15.50 7.19 10.20
C TYR A 2 -15.13 5.71 9.98
N THR A 3 -15.10 5.28 8.72
CA THR A 3 -14.74 3.90 8.37
C THR A 3 -13.38 3.87 7.67
N VAL A 4 -12.51 2.97 8.12
CA VAL A 4 -11.26 2.61 7.45
C VAL A 4 -11.54 1.42 6.54
N HIS A 5 -11.64 1.66 5.25
CA HIS A 5 -11.80 0.61 4.25
C HIS A 5 -10.43 0.13 3.78
N ILE A 6 -10.21 -1.18 3.72
CA ILE A 6 -8.93 -1.73 3.28
C ILE A 6 -9.14 -2.66 2.10
N VAL A 7 -8.44 -2.37 1.00
CA VAL A 7 -8.39 -3.18 -0.21
C VAL A 7 -7.00 -3.77 -0.35
N GLY A 8 -6.91 -5.08 -0.42
CA GLY A 8 -5.64 -5.79 -0.55
C GLY A 8 -5.78 -7.30 -0.45
N ALA A 9 -4.66 -7.98 -0.49
CA ALA A 9 -4.57 -9.42 -0.24
C ALA A 9 -4.16 -9.68 1.22
N SER A 10 -3.20 -10.59 1.45
CA SER A 10 -2.76 -10.98 2.80
C SER A 10 -2.20 -9.84 3.65
N HIS A 11 -1.46 -8.90 3.06
CA HIS A 11 -1.00 -7.71 3.77
C HIS A 11 -2.15 -6.80 4.17
N GLY A 12 -3.15 -6.61 3.29
CA GLY A 12 -4.35 -5.83 3.61
C GLY A 12 -5.11 -6.42 4.79
N ARG A 13 -5.28 -7.75 4.84
CA ARG A 13 -5.91 -8.44 5.97
C ARG A 13 -5.16 -8.15 7.28
N ARG A 14 -3.84 -8.35 7.29
CA ARG A 14 -3.02 -8.14 8.50
C ARG A 14 -3.01 -6.68 8.96
N ILE A 15 -3.04 -5.73 8.04
CA ILE A 15 -3.22 -4.32 8.37
C ILE A 15 -4.60 -4.11 9.00
N GLY A 16 -5.65 -4.68 8.42
CA GLY A 16 -7.02 -4.58 8.96
C GLY A 16 -7.14 -5.15 10.37
N ASP A 17 -6.52 -6.30 10.61
CA ASP A 17 -6.48 -6.91 11.95
C ASP A 17 -5.72 -6.01 12.94
N ALA A 18 -4.61 -5.41 12.53
CA ALA A 18 -3.84 -4.46 13.36
C ALA A 18 -4.64 -3.19 13.68
N PHE A 19 -5.40 -2.63 12.73
CA PHE A 19 -6.26 -1.48 13.00
C PHE A 19 -7.30 -1.74 14.09
N LYS A 20 -7.80 -2.98 14.22
CA LYS A 20 -8.76 -3.36 15.28
C LYS A 20 -8.15 -3.37 16.69
N THR A 21 -6.83 -3.38 16.80
CA THR A 21 -6.13 -3.32 18.09
C THR A 21 -5.75 -1.90 18.53
N LEU A 22 -5.94 -0.90 17.64
CA LEU A 22 -5.55 0.47 17.93
C LEU A 22 -6.59 1.17 18.85
N GLU A 23 -6.09 2.12 19.62
CA GLU A 23 -6.92 3.04 20.38
C GLU A 23 -7.89 3.80 19.44
N GLY A 24 -9.15 3.95 19.85
CA GLY A 24 -10.20 4.58 19.06
C GLY A 24 -10.96 3.62 18.13
N TYR A 25 -10.56 2.34 18.01
CA TYR A 25 -11.38 1.35 17.33
C TYR A 25 -12.73 1.17 18.05
N GLY A 26 -13.81 1.20 17.28
CA GLY A 26 -15.19 1.11 17.81
C GLY A 26 -15.76 2.42 18.35
N THR A 27 -14.93 3.43 18.63
CA THR A 27 -15.36 4.73 19.15
C THR A 27 -15.11 5.89 18.19
N GLN A 28 -13.91 5.98 17.62
CA GLN A 28 -13.52 7.00 16.65
C GLN A 28 -13.65 6.50 15.21
N PHE A 29 -13.31 5.26 14.99
CA PHE A 29 -13.40 4.62 13.67
C PHE A 29 -13.80 3.14 13.76
N GLN A 30 -14.29 2.63 12.63
CA GLN A 30 -14.49 1.20 12.36
C GLN A 30 -13.59 0.75 11.21
N VAL A 31 -13.42 -0.57 11.06
CA VAL A 31 -12.59 -1.15 9.99
C VAL A 31 -13.43 -2.10 9.15
N SER A 32 -13.39 -1.90 7.84
CA SER A 32 -14.08 -2.73 6.86
C SER A 32 -13.08 -3.30 5.85
N PHE A 33 -12.96 -4.62 5.79
CA PHE A 33 -12.13 -5.29 4.79
C PHE A 33 -12.62 -6.72 4.51
N ASN A 34 -12.39 -7.16 3.26
CA ASN A 34 -12.56 -8.55 2.84
C ASN A 34 -11.31 -8.95 2.03
N CYS A 35 -10.19 -9.07 2.73
CA CYS A 35 -8.88 -9.31 2.13
C CYS A 35 -8.53 -10.80 2.15
N ILE A 36 -8.51 -11.43 0.97
CA ILE A 36 -8.18 -12.84 0.79
C ILE A 36 -6.72 -12.99 0.34
N GLY A 37 -5.95 -13.84 1.03
CA GLY A 37 -4.56 -14.09 0.69
C GLY A 37 -4.38 -14.67 -0.71
N GLY A 38 -3.26 -14.35 -1.37
CA GLY A 38 -2.91 -14.88 -2.69
C GLY A 38 -3.60 -14.21 -3.89
N LYS A 39 -4.61 -13.38 -3.67
CA LYS A 39 -5.35 -12.69 -4.74
C LYS A 39 -4.49 -11.66 -5.46
N LYS A 40 -4.64 -11.59 -6.79
CA LYS A 40 -4.09 -10.53 -7.64
C LYS A 40 -4.97 -9.30 -7.61
N PHE A 41 -4.48 -8.16 -8.11
CA PHE A 41 -5.19 -6.89 -8.09
C PHE A 41 -6.61 -6.96 -8.67
N GLU A 42 -6.81 -7.62 -9.77
CA GLU A 42 -8.12 -7.74 -10.43
C GLU A 42 -9.11 -8.62 -9.65
N GLU A 43 -8.60 -9.48 -8.78
CA GLU A 43 -9.40 -10.38 -7.93
C GLU A 43 -9.64 -9.80 -6.52
N LEU A 44 -9.10 -8.60 -6.22
CA LEU A 44 -9.30 -7.97 -4.92
C LEU A 44 -10.76 -7.57 -4.74
N TYR A 45 -11.25 -7.78 -3.54
CA TYR A 45 -12.56 -7.27 -3.15
C TYR A 45 -12.49 -5.75 -2.96
N TRP A 46 -13.41 -5.04 -3.59
CA TRP A 46 -13.59 -3.60 -3.43
C TRP A 46 -14.92 -3.35 -2.71
N PRO A 47 -14.95 -2.46 -1.73
CA PRO A 47 -16.21 -2.04 -1.12
C PRO A 47 -17.10 -1.35 -2.18
N ASN A 48 -18.38 -1.24 -1.90
CA ASN A 48 -19.24 -0.43 -2.75
C ASN A 48 -18.83 1.03 -2.66
N LEU A 49 -18.17 1.53 -3.71
CA LEU A 49 -17.59 2.88 -3.75
C LEU A 49 -18.62 4.00 -3.56
N LYS A 50 -19.90 3.72 -3.82
CA LYS A 50 -21.01 4.68 -3.60
C LYS A 50 -21.33 4.88 -2.11
N ASN A 51 -20.93 3.93 -1.25
CA ASN A 51 -21.21 3.97 0.19
C ASN A 51 -20.02 4.51 0.99
N ILE A 52 -18.93 4.91 0.32
CA ILE A 52 -17.77 5.50 0.97
C ILE A 52 -18.02 6.99 1.14
N GLU A 53 -18.03 7.46 2.39
CA GLU A 53 -18.25 8.86 2.73
C GLU A 53 -16.94 9.67 2.65
N GLU A 54 -17.05 10.98 2.49
CA GLU A 54 -15.89 11.88 2.40
C GLU A 54 -14.97 11.80 3.63
N LYS A 55 -15.53 11.58 4.81
CA LYS A 55 -14.79 11.44 6.07
C LYS A 55 -14.03 10.11 6.20
N ASP A 56 -14.34 9.12 5.36
CA ASP A 56 -13.73 7.79 5.43
C ASP A 56 -12.28 7.79 4.95
N LEU A 57 -11.57 6.73 5.28
CA LEU A 57 -10.23 6.44 4.81
C LEU A 57 -10.23 5.17 3.97
N LEU A 58 -9.72 5.24 2.75
CA LEU A 58 -9.47 4.06 1.93
C LEU A 58 -7.97 3.76 1.86
N ILE A 59 -7.58 2.58 2.33
CA ILE A 59 -6.22 2.07 2.25
C ILE A 59 -6.17 1.00 1.16
N ILE A 60 -5.24 1.16 0.21
CA ILE A 60 -5.06 0.23 -0.90
C ILE A 60 -3.65 -0.36 -0.84
N VAL A 61 -3.56 -1.70 -0.82
CA VAL A 61 -2.32 -2.47 -0.91
C VAL A 61 -2.36 -3.28 -2.21
N PRO A 62 -1.98 -2.68 -3.37
CA PRO A 62 -2.51 -3.12 -4.65
C PRO A 62 -1.85 -4.37 -5.21
N PHE A 63 -0.55 -4.36 -5.51
CA PHE A 63 0.04 -5.24 -6.54
C PHE A 63 0.97 -6.32 -5.99
N GLY A 64 0.93 -6.63 -4.70
CA GLY A 64 1.90 -7.55 -4.10
C GLY A 64 1.95 -8.93 -4.76
N ASN A 65 0.83 -9.50 -5.17
CA ASN A 65 0.79 -10.81 -5.85
C ASN A 65 0.93 -10.71 -7.37
N ASP A 66 0.90 -9.49 -7.93
CA ASP A 66 1.07 -9.24 -9.35
C ASP A 66 2.54 -9.09 -9.75
N LEU A 67 3.46 -8.95 -8.78
CA LEU A 67 4.89 -8.83 -9.06
C LEU A 67 5.46 -10.02 -9.82
N VAL A 68 4.87 -11.20 -9.70
CA VAL A 68 5.39 -12.41 -10.29
C VAL A 68 4.34 -13.22 -11.04
N GLU A 69 4.80 -13.91 -12.07
CA GLU A 69 4.09 -15.00 -12.70
C GLU A 69 4.63 -16.33 -12.18
N ARG A 70 3.73 -17.23 -11.80
CA ARG A 70 4.10 -18.61 -11.47
C ARG A 70 4.16 -19.43 -12.76
N LYS A 71 5.34 -19.81 -13.20
CA LYS A 71 5.52 -20.75 -14.32
C LYS A 71 5.62 -22.18 -13.78
N TYR A 72 4.67 -22.99 -14.17
CA TYR A 72 4.66 -24.42 -13.88
C TYR A 72 5.43 -25.14 -14.99
N VAL A 73 6.38 -25.99 -14.62
CA VAL A 73 7.29 -26.61 -15.60
C VAL A 73 6.76 -27.95 -16.07
N PHE A 74 6.22 -28.75 -15.18
CA PHE A 74 5.57 -30.00 -15.54
C PHE A 74 4.71 -30.53 -14.40
N LYS A 75 3.78 -31.43 -14.77
CA LYS A 75 2.96 -32.18 -13.82
C LYS A 75 3.44 -33.62 -13.81
N ASN A 76 4.01 -34.08 -12.71
CA ASN A 76 4.41 -35.47 -12.52
C ASN A 76 3.58 -36.06 -11.39
N LYS A 77 2.91 -37.18 -11.66
CA LYS A 77 2.09 -37.92 -10.67
C LYS A 77 1.10 -37.03 -9.89
N GLY A 78 0.47 -36.10 -10.57
CA GLY A 78 -0.47 -35.16 -9.93
C GLY A 78 0.15 -33.99 -9.17
N ILE A 79 1.47 -33.96 -9.00
CA ILE A 79 2.19 -32.89 -8.31
C ILE A 79 2.58 -31.82 -9.34
N ILE A 80 2.27 -30.55 -9.03
CA ILE A 80 2.68 -29.42 -9.84
C ILE A 80 3.99 -28.87 -9.27
N HIS A 81 5.06 -28.98 -10.04
CA HIS A 81 6.35 -28.40 -9.68
C HIS A 81 6.45 -26.95 -10.14
N LEU A 82 6.61 -26.03 -9.20
CA LEU A 82 6.84 -24.61 -9.47
C LEU A 82 8.33 -24.42 -9.73
N LYS A 83 8.71 -24.12 -10.99
CA LYS A 83 10.12 -23.96 -11.36
C LYS A 83 10.65 -22.56 -11.06
N HIS A 84 9.90 -21.53 -11.43
CA HIS A 84 10.37 -20.14 -11.32
C HIS A 84 9.25 -19.17 -10.98
N PHE A 85 9.59 -18.14 -10.21
CA PHE A 85 8.86 -16.88 -10.23
C PHE A 85 9.49 -15.98 -11.28
N VAL A 86 8.72 -15.57 -12.27
CA VAL A 86 9.16 -14.66 -13.33
C VAL A 86 8.57 -13.28 -13.03
N PRO A 87 9.39 -12.23 -12.95
CA PRO A 87 8.89 -10.87 -12.87
C PRO A 87 7.93 -10.55 -14.02
N ARG A 88 6.85 -9.86 -13.71
CA ARG A 88 5.91 -9.37 -14.74
C ARG A 88 6.52 -8.18 -15.48
N ASP A 89 6.18 -8.06 -16.76
CA ASP A 89 6.64 -6.96 -17.59
C ASP A 89 5.96 -5.61 -17.27
N ASN A 90 6.48 -4.55 -17.84
CA ASN A 90 5.96 -3.21 -17.65
C ASN A 90 4.55 -3.03 -18.18
N LYS A 91 4.19 -3.67 -19.32
CA LYS A 91 2.86 -3.57 -19.93
C LYS A 91 1.77 -4.10 -18.99
N HIS A 92 2.09 -5.17 -18.25
CA HIS A 92 1.19 -5.71 -17.24
C HIS A 92 0.89 -4.65 -16.16
N PHE A 93 1.91 -3.98 -15.64
CA PHE A 93 1.72 -2.94 -14.61
C PHE A 93 1.06 -1.69 -15.16
N ASP A 94 1.36 -1.26 -16.38
CA ASP A 94 0.68 -0.11 -16.99
C ASP A 94 -0.82 -0.32 -17.07
N ARG A 95 -1.27 -1.52 -17.43
CA ARG A 95 -2.69 -1.89 -17.40
C ARG A 95 -3.26 -1.84 -15.97
N LEU A 96 -2.57 -2.40 -15.00
CA LEU A 96 -3.03 -2.40 -13.60
C LEU A 96 -3.11 -0.98 -13.02
N PHE A 97 -2.16 -0.12 -13.37
CA PHE A 97 -2.16 1.29 -12.96
C PHE A 97 -3.36 2.05 -13.56
N GLN A 98 -3.71 1.79 -14.82
CA GLN A 98 -4.92 2.36 -15.44
C GLN A 98 -6.18 1.90 -14.72
N LEU A 99 -6.29 0.60 -14.40
CA LEU A 99 -7.42 0.05 -13.65
C LEU A 99 -7.54 0.67 -12.25
N LEU A 100 -6.42 0.83 -11.54
CA LEU A 100 -6.40 1.48 -10.22
C LEU A 100 -6.83 2.94 -10.35
N ALA A 101 -6.27 3.69 -11.30
CA ALA A 101 -6.63 5.09 -11.53
C ALA A 101 -8.13 5.26 -11.81
N ALA A 102 -8.71 4.40 -12.65
CA ALA A 102 -10.15 4.42 -12.96
C ALA A 102 -11.03 4.11 -11.74
N LYS A 103 -10.54 3.29 -10.81
CA LYS A 103 -11.28 3.00 -9.56
C LYS A 103 -11.22 4.19 -8.59
N ILE A 104 -10.02 4.75 -8.36
CA ILE A 104 -9.85 5.82 -7.37
C ILE A 104 -10.42 7.17 -7.84
N SER A 105 -10.52 7.42 -9.16
CA SER A 105 -11.13 8.66 -9.69
C SER A 105 -12.61 8.84 -9.30
N LYS A 106 -13.28 7.76 -8.86
CA LYS A 106 -14.68 7.77 -8.43
C LYS A 106 -14.85 7.95 -6.93
N ILE A 107 -13.76 8.14 -6.19
CA ILE A 107 -13.73 8.14 -4.72
C ILE A 107 -13.53 9.56 -4.22
N ASN A 108 -14.35 9.99 -3.25
CA ASN A 108 -14.28 11.33 -2.66
C ASN A 108 -13.76 11.33 -1.21
N CYS A 109 -13.22 10.22 -0.71
CA CYS A 109 -12.60 10.16 0.61
C CYS A 109 -11.08 10.31 0.56
N ASN A 110 -10.43 10.29 1.71
CA ASN A 110 -8.97 10.19 1.78
C ASN A 110 -8.50 8.80 1.33
N VAL A 111 -7.56 8.75 0.39
CA VAL A 111 -6.99 7.51 -0.16
C VAL A 111 -5.51 7.42 0.19
N ARG A 112 -5.09 6.27 0.72
CA ARG A 112 -3.68 5.93 0.95
C ARG A 112 -3.33 4.70 0.12
N ILE A 113 -2.47 4.87 -0.86
CA ILE A 113 -1.95 3.77 -1.69
C ILE A 113 -0.59 3.38 -1.12
N LEU A 114 -0.49 2.19 -0.55
CA LEU A 114 0.79 1.69 -0.05
C LEU A 114 1.64 1.14 -1.20
N THR A 115 2.93 1.41 -1.15
CA THR A 115 3.88 0.72 -2.03
C THR A 115 3.90 -0.78 -1.72
N ASN A 116 4.31 -1.60 -2.68
CA ASN A 116 4.39 -3.04 -2.49
C ASN A 116 5.42 -3.39 -1.43
N PHE A 117 5.06 -4.29 -0.54
CA PHE A 117 5.96 -4.88 0.44
C PHE A 117 7.00 -5.76 -0.26
N TYR A 118 8.25 -5.65 0.18
CA TYR A 118 9.31 -6.49 -0.37
C TYR A 118 9.10 -7.95 -0.06
N ARG A 119 9.36 -8.77 -1.06
CA ARG A 119 9.30 -10.23 -0.98
C ARG A 119 10.69 -10.80 -1.17
N HIS A 120 11.14 -11.59 -0.22
CA HIS A 120 12.44 -12.24 -0.23
C HIS A 120 12.28 -13.74 -0.53
N PHE A 121 12.09 -14.10 -1.79
CA PHE A 121 11.96 -15.50 -2.22
C PHE A 121 13.33 -16.18 -2.36
N CYS A 122 14.03 -16.39 -1.27
CA CYS A 122 15.42 -16.83 -1.25
C CYS A 122 15.73 -18.10 -2.06
N CYS A 123 14.79 -19.02 -2.21
CA CYS A 123 15.02 -20.31 -2.87
C CYS A 123 14.49 -20.39 -4.31
N ARG A 124 13.84 -19.36 -4.83
CA ARG A 124 13.11 -19.42 -6.11
C ARG A 124 13.45 -18.29 -7.08
N ILE A 125 14.32 -17.38 -6.68
CA ILE A 125 14.81 -16.26 -7.50
C ILE A 125 16.33 -16.35 -7.52
N HIS A 126 16.89 -16.56 -8.70
CA HIS A 126 18.34 -16.72 -8.86
C HIS A 126 19.09 -15.40 -8.76
N ASP A 127 18.47 -14.30 -9.17
CA ASP A 127 19.04 -12.95 -9.13
C ASP A 127 18.34 -12.10 -8.07
N HIS A 128 18.91 -12.05 -6.86
CA HIS A 128 18.37 -11.28 -5.75
C HIS A 128 18.48 -9.77 -5.94
N GLU A 129 19.55 -9.29 -6.56
CA GLU A 129 19.77 -7.86 -6.78
C GLU A 129 18.82 -7.34 -7.86
N GLY A 130 18.71 -8.05 -8.96
CA GLY A 130 17.74 -7.75 -10.01
C GLY A 130 16.31 -7.81 -9.51
N TRP A 131 15.98 -8.78 -8.63
CA TRP A 131 14.67 -8.86 -8.02
C TRP A 131 14.35 -7.66 -7.10
N LEU A 132 15.29 -7.24 -6.27
CA LEU A 132 15.12 -6.06 -5.42
C LEU A 132 15.00 -4.79 -6.26
N SER A 133 15.84 -4.64 -7.27
CA SER A 133 15.80 -3.53 -8.24
C SER A 133 14.46 -3.45 -8.95
N TYR A 134 13.93 -4.57 -9.42
CA TYR A 134 12.60 -4.66 -10.03
C TYR A 134 11.48 -4.23 -9.09
N GLN A 135 11.47 -4.71 -7.83
CA GLN A 135 10.47 -4.29 -6.85
C GLN A 135 10.55 -2.77 -6.56
N ASN A 136 11.76 -2.23 -6.47
CA ASN A 136 11.98 -0.80 -6.30
C ASN A 136 11.45 0.00 -7.50
N GLU A 137 11.65 -0.49 -8.71
CA GLU A 137 11.14 0.17 -9.92
C GLU A 137 9.60 0.20 -9.94
N VAL A 138 8.93 -0.92 -9.65
CA VAL A 138 7.47 -0.96 -9.56
C VAL A 138 6.97 0.02 -8.49
N ASN A 139 7.60 0.06 -7.31
CA ASN A 139 7.23 1.01 -6.26
C ASN A 139 7.45 2.47 -6.67
N ARG A 140 8.54 2.77 -7.39
CA ARG A 140 8.80 4.11 -7.94
C ARG A 140 7.72 4.52 -8.95
N LYS A 141 7.25 3.60 -9.79
CA LYS A 141 6.16 3.84 -10.74
C LYS A 141 4.82 4.10 -10.04
N ILE A 142 4.52 3.40 -8.95
CA ILE A 142 3.34 3.72 -8.12
C ILE A 142 3.43 5.17 -7.64
N PHE A 143 4.59 5.60 -7.12
CA PHE A 143 4.81 6.97 -6.68
C PHE A 143 4.59 7.98 -7.79
N SER A 144 5.27 7.80 -8.93
CA SER A 144 5.18 8.76 -10.04
C SER A 144 3.77 8.86 -10.63
N ARG A 145 3.00 7.76 -10.58
CA ARG A 145 1.67 7.70 -11.19
C ARG A 145 0.56 8.27 -10.32
N PHE A 146 0.65 8.13 -8.99
CA PHE A 146 -0.44 8.41 -8.07
C PHE A 146 -0.15 9.52 -7.04
N HIS A 147 1.06 10.02 -6.97
CA HIS A 147 1.43 11.08 -6.01
C HIS A 147 1.02 12.47 -6.55
N THR A 148 -0.27 12.76 -6.64
CA THR A 148 -0.74 13.93 -7.41
C THR A 148 -1.76 14.83 -6.76
N SER A 149 -2.41 14.51 -5.65
CA SER A 149 -3.45 15.39 -5.10
C SER A 149 -3.70 15.21 -3.61
N GLY A 150 -4.24 16.26 -2.96
CA GLY A 150 -4.43 16.34 -1.51
C GLY A 150 -5.15 15.15 -0.86
N LYS A 151 -6.17 14.57 -1.50
CA LYS A 151 -6.92 13.42 -0.97
C LYS A 151 -6.24 12.07 -1.26
N ILE A 152 -5.52 11.94 -2.38
CA ILE A 152 -4.81 10.72 -2.75
C ILE A 152 -3.34 10.88 -2.40
N GLN A 153 -2.84 10.00 -1.56
CA GLN A 153 -1.44 9.99 -1.16
C GLN A 153 -0.85 8.60 -1.30
N VAL A 154 0.29 8.50 -1.98
CA VAL A 154 1.11 7.30 -1.97
C VAL A 154 1.96 7.29 -0.72
N VAL A 155 1.90 6.19 0.00
CA VAL A 155 2.66 5.99 1.24
C VAL A 155 3.69 4.90 1.00
N ASP A 156 4.97 5.27 1.07
CA ASP A 156 6.04 4.28 1.07
C ASP A 156 6.03 3.56 2.42
N HIS A 157 5.62 2.29 2.42
CA HIS A 157 5.57 1.49 3.62
C HIS A 157 6.92 1.44 4.37
N ARG A 158 8.05 1.62 3.65
CA ARG A 158 9.38 1.68 4.26
C ARG A 158 9.58 2.91 5.14
N SER A 159 8.98 4.05 4.75
CA SER A 159 9.05 5.28 5.54
C SER A 159 8.27 5.19 6.86
N LEU A 160 7.35 4.23 6.94
CA LEU A 160 6.57 3.95 8.13
C LEU A 160 7.28 3.02 9.11
N LEU A 161 8.35 2.35 8.68
CA LEU A 161 9.17 1.50 9.52
C LEU A 161 10.39 2.28 10.06
N PRO A 162 10.90 1.97 11.25
CA PRO A 162 12.06 2.64 11.82
C PRO A 162 13.39 2.18 11.16
N LEU A 163 13.42 2.13 9.82
CA LEU A 163 14.53 1.61 9.03
C LEU A 163 14.99 2.61 7.98
N ASN A 164 16.30 2.69 7.77
CA ASN A 164 16.91 3.49 6.71
C ASN A 164 17.39 2.57 5.57
N PHE A 165 16.56 2.38 4.55
CA PHE A 165 16.83 1.46 3.44
C PHE A 165 17.97 1.87 2.49
N LYS A 166 18.60 3.03 2.70
CA LYS A 166 19.80 3.41 1.94
C LYS A 166 21.03 2.59 2.36
N LYS A 167 20.97 1.88 3.50
CA LYS A 167 22.08 1.06 4.01
C LYS A 167 21.76 -0.42 3.83
N ALA A 168 22.69 -1.21 3.29
CA ALA A 168 22.53 -2.66 3.09
C ALA A 168 22.14 -3.41 4.38
N LYS A 169 22.61 -2.93 5.56
CA LYS A 169 22.22 -3.48 6.86
C LYS A 169 20.72 -3.37 7.15
N ASP A 170 20.05 -2.37 6.60
CA ASP A 170 18.62 -2.16 6.88
C ASP A 170 17.74 -3.07 6.01
N THR A 171 18.24 -3.53 4.87
CA THR A 171 17.58 -4.61 4.10
C THR A 171 17.56 -5.91 4.91
N LYS A 172 18.66 -6.23 5.61
CA LYS A 172 18.71 -7.39 6.53
C LYS A 172 17.72 -7.23 7.69
N LYS A 173 17.65 -6.04 8.29
CA LYS A 173 16.68 -5.72 9.35
C LYS A 173 15.24 -5.84 8.87
N TYR A 174 14.92 -5.33 7.67
CA TYR A 174 13.60 -5.47 7.07
C TYR A 174 13.22 -6.95 6.93
N ARG A 175 14.15 -7.78 6.43
CA ARG A 175 13.95 -9.22 6.31
C ARG A 175 13.72 -9.89 7.67
N ALA A 176 14.44 -9.46 8.69
CA ALA A 176 14.31 -9.98 10.06
C ALA A 176 12.93 -9.66 10.69
N LEU A 177 12.24 -8.62 10.22
CA LEU A 177 10.86 -8.30 10.63
C LEU A 177 9.82 -9.23 9.98
N GLN A 178 10.19 -10.00 8.96
CA GLN A 178 9.29 -10.90 8.25
C GLN A 178 9.33 -12.31 8.80
N THR A 179 8.17 -12.93 9.00
CA THR A 179 8.04 -14.30 9.49
C THR A 179 8.25 -15.36 8.41
N ASP A 180 7.89 -15.05 7.16
CA ASP A 180 7.84 -16.01 6.04
C ASP A 180 8.41 -15.44 4.73
N SER A 181 9.37 -14.54 4.78
CA SER A 181 9.95 -13.81 3.63
C SER A 181 8.96 -12.89 2.89
N VAL A 182 7.75 -12.73 3.37
CA VAL A 182 6.69 -11.89 2.79
C VAL A 182 6.01 -11.03 3.84
N HIS A 183 5.59 -11.61 4.97
CA HIS A 183 4.75 -10.93 5.95
C HIS A 183 5.54 -10.54 7.19
N PHE A 184 5.23 -9.37 7.76
CA PHE A 184 5.74 -8.97 9.06
C PHE A 184 5.10 -9.79 10.19
N ALA A 185 5.81 -9.88 11.31
CA ALA A 185 5.27 -10.45 12.54
C ALA A 185 4.17 -9.56 13.13
N ASP A 186 4.38 -8.23 13.07
CA ASP A 186 3.48 -7.22 13.62
C ASP A 186 3.24 -6.09 12.62
N TYR A 187 1.99 -5.67 12.47
CA TYR A 187 1.53 -4.58 11.62
C TYR A 187 1.02 -3.36 12.41
N THR A 188 1.03 -3.42 13.74
CA THR A 188 0.47 -2.37 14.61
C THR A 188 1.15 -1.02 14.37
N VAL A 189 2.49 -0.98 14.41
CA VAL A 189 3.27 0.24 14.14
C VAL A 189 2.97 0.83 12.75
N LEU A 190 2.75 -0.03 11.76
CA LEU A 190 2.39 0.41 10.41
C LEU A 190 0.99 1.04 10.39
N ALA A 191 0.03 0.41 11.05
CA ALA A 191 -1.35 0.89 11.14
C ALA A 191 -1.43 2.24 11.87
N GLU A 192 -0.75 2.40 13.01
CA GLU A 192 -0.64 3.66 13.76
C GLU A 192 -0.11 4.79 12.88
N LYS A 193 0.99 4.54 12.18
CA LYS A 193 1.61 5.55 11.32
C LYS A 193 0.78 5.91 10.12
N ILE A 194 -0.01 4.99 9.56
CA ILE A 194 -0.98 5.30 8.52
C ILE A 194 -2.03 6.28 9.06
N LEU A 195 -2.57 6.06 10.26
CA LEU A 195 -3.50 7.00 10.89
C LEU A 195 -2.88 8.40 11.09
N GLN A 196 -1.64 8.47 11.54
CA GLN A 196 -0.92 9.74 11.72
C GLN A 196 -0.77 10.54 10.41
N THR A 197 -0.83 9.90 9.25
CA THR A 197 -0.80 10.62 7.96
C THR A 197 -2.07 11.44 7.71
N LEU A 198 -3.18 11.12 8.36
CA LEU A 198 -4.44 11.88 8.26
C LEU A 198 -4.34 13.23 8.98
N SER A 199 -3.81 13.22 10.20
CA SER A 199 -3.68 14.43 11.03
C SER A 199 -2.79 15.50 10.39
N ARG A 200 -1.76 15.08 9.67
CA ARG A 200 -0.83 16.00 8.96
C ARG A 200 -1.44 16.62 7.70
N SER A 201 -2.41 15.96 7.08
CA SER A 201 -3.08 16.49 5.89
C SER A 201 -4.07 17.61 6.25
N SER A 202 -4.74 17.53 7.40
CA SER A 202 -5.67 18.57 7.88
C SER A 202 -4.96 19.83 8.37
N ALA A 203 -3.76 19.72 8.92
CA ALA A 203 -2.98 20.88 9.36
C ALA A 203 -2.48 21.76 8.19
N ARG A 204 -2.14 21.17 7.04
CA ARG A 204 -1.66 21.91 5.86
C ARG A 204 -2.76 22.68 5.13
N THR A 205 -4.00 22.24 5.18
CA THR A 205 -5.14 22.97 4.59
C THR A 205 -5.57 24.15 5.44
N GLY A 206 -5.32 24.15 6.76
CA GLY A 206 -5.62 25.27 7.66
C GLY A 206 -4.70 26.48 7.52
N ASP A 207 -3.44 26.29 7.16
CA ASP A 207 -2.46 27.40 7.02
C ASP A 207 -2.63 28.20 5.72
N HIS A 208 -3.15 27.58 4.66
CA HIS A 208 -3.42 28.30 3.41
C HIS A 208 -4.65 29.22 3.47
N MET A 209 -5.58 29.00 4.38
CA MET A 209 -6.74 29.90 4.55
C MET A 209 -6.44 31.11 5.42
N ARG A 210 -5.39 31.11 6.24
CA ARG A 210 -5.03 32.24 7.11
C ARG A 210 -4.16 33.30 6.47
N SER A 211 -3.60 33.08 5.29
CA SER A 211 -2.73 34.04 4.60
C SER A 211 -3.44 34.95 3.59
N ALA A 212 -4.73 34.74 3.35
CA ALA A 212 -5.50 35.50 2.35
C ALA A 212 -6.21 36.77 2.89
N ASP A 213 -6.30 36.95 4.22
CA ASP A 213 -6.95 38.10 4.84
C ASP A 213 -5.95 39.01 5.56
N ARG A 214 -5.07 39.67 4.81
CA ARG A 214 -4.43 40.94 5.24
C ARG A 214 -4.88 42.05 4.31
N PRO A 215 -5.74 42.96 4.77
CA PRO A 215 -6.02 44.18 4.04
C PRO A 215 -4.75 45.03 3.99
N GLY A 216 -4.43 45.55 2.79
CA GLY A 216 -3.29 46.43 2.57
C GLY A 216 -3.43 47.69 3.43
N GLU A 217 -2.42 47.98 4.24
CA GLU A 217 -2.25 49.29 4.84
C GLU A 217 -1.70 50.25 3.78
N ASP A 218 -2.55 51.17 3.35
CA ASP A 218 -2.16 52.33 2.57
C ASP A 218 -1.20 53.19 3.39
N LYS A 219 0.02 53.32 2.91
CA LYS A 219 0.94 54.36 3.40
C LYS A 219 0.75 55.64 2.55
N LYS A 220 0.26 56.68 3.23
CA LYS A 220 0.38 58.05 2.82
C LYS A 220 1.82 58.53 2.98
#